data_516ab4400ce682cf0089e90ba1b1e827
#
_entry.id   516ab4400ce682cf0089e90ba1b1e827
#
_cell.length_a   1.000
_cell.length_b   1.000
_cell.length_c   1.000
_cell.angle_alpha   90.00
_cell.angle_beta   90.00
_cell.angle_gamma   90.00
#
_symmetry.space_group_name_H-M   'P 1'
#
loop_
_entity.id
_entity.type
_entity.pdbx_description
1 polymer ?
#
loop_
_entity_poly.entity_id
_entity_poly.type
_entity_poly.pdbx_seq_one_letter_code
_entity_poly.pdbx_strand_id
1 'polypeptide(L)'
;MAKTATTDAIALLKADHRKVEGLFEQFESAKADSRKKALADQICLELTVHTKIEEDIFYPACNGKIEDDLWHEAYVEHDGAKVMIAEIEAGKPGDEFYDAKVKVLSEQIKHHVKEEEKRAEGMFAQAKAAGLDTEALGAKMAAEKKALVAKYKASGLPKPPTPSFTGTRLA
;
A
#
# COMPACT_ATOMS: atom_id res chain seq x y z
N MET A 1 -24.76 9.44 -23.49
CA MET A 1 -23.48 8.76 -23.21
C MET A 1 -23.17 8.91 -21.73
N ALA A 2 -23.18 7.84 -20.98
CA ALA A 2 -22.82 7.88 -19.56
C ALA A 2 -21.35 8.29 -19.45
N LYS A 3 -21.08 9.43 -18.82
CA LYS A 3 -19.75 9.83 -18.43
C LYS A 3 -19.24 8.76 -17.46
N THR A 4 -18.34 7.89 -17.90
CA THR A 4 -17.62 7.01 -17.01
C THR A 4 -17.01 7.90 -15.94
N ALA A 5 -17.42 7.70 -14.68
CA ALA A 5 -16.84 8.44 -13.57
C ALA A 5 -15.33 8.18 -13.58
N THR A 6 -14.54 9.16 -13.98
CA THR A 6 -13.09 9.10 -13.93
C THR A 6 -12.70 9.05 -12.46
N THR A 7 -12.08 7.96 -12.05
CA THR A 7 -11.63 7.79 -10.67
C THR A 7 -10.42 8.68 -10.45
N ASP A 8 -10.54 9.68 -9.59
CA ASP A 8 -9.42 10.51 -9.15
C ASP A 8 -8.38 9.67 -8.39
N ALA A 9 -7.09 9.86 -8.65
CA ALA A 9 -5.99 9.09 -8.06
C ALA A 9 -6.02 9.13 -6.53
N ILE A 10 -6.21 10.30 -5.96
CA ILE A 10 -6.24 10.48 -4.50
C ILE A 10 -7.48 9.82 -3.89
N ALA A 11 -8.62 9.90 -4.56
CA ALA A 11 -9.83 9.22 -4.12
C ALA A 11 -9.66 7.69 -4.17
N LEU A 12 -8.98 7.16 -5.20
CA LEU A 12 -8.65 5.74 -5.32
C LEU A 12 -7.74 5.30 -4.16
N LEU A 13 -6.64 6.01 -3.93
CA LEU A 13 -5.69 5.67 -2.85
C LEU A 13 -6.35 5.72 -1.47
N LYS A 14 -7.14 6.76 -1.19
CA LYS A 14 -7.90 6.85 0.08
C LYS A 14 -8.89 5.70 0.26
N ALA A 15 -9.55 5.27 -0.81
CA ALA A 15 -10.44 4.12 -0.74
C ALA A 15 -9.66 2.82 -0.40
N ASP A 16 -8.47 2.66 -0.94
CA ASP A 16 -7.58 1.54 -0.61
C ASP A 16 -7.14 1.58 0.85
N HIS A 17 -6.77 2.75 1.37
CA HIS A 17 -6.45 2.93 2.79
C HIS A 17 -7.60 2.47 3.69
N ARG A 18 -8.83 2.94 3.44
CA ARG A 18 -10.01 2.52 4.24
C ARG A 18 -10.28 1.03 4.14
N LYS A 19 -10.08 0.45 2.96
CA LYS A 19 -10.25 -0.99 2.77
C LYS A 19 -9.27 -1.79 3.62
N VAL A 20 -7.99 -1.43 3.58
CA VAL A 20 -6.94 -2.13 4.34
C VAL A 20 -7.11 -1.93 5.84
N GLU A 21 -7.44 -0.72 6.29
CA GLU A 21 -7.77 -0.45 7.70
C GLU A 21 -8.88 -1.40 8.20
N GLY A 22 -9.97 -1.53 7.45
CA GLY A 22 -11.06 -2.44 7.79
C GLY A 22 -10.65 -3.92 7.79
N LEU A 23 -9.71 -4.32 6.94
CA LEU A 23 -9.16 -5.69 6.95
C LEU A 23 -8.30 -5.95 8.20
N PHE A 24 -7.49 -4.99 8.65
CA PHE A 24 -6.73 -5.09 9.89
C PHE A 24 -7.65 -5.20 11.12
N GLU A 25 -8.72 -4.41 11.18
CA GLU A 25 -9.72 -4.50 12.27
C GLU A 25 -10.40 -5.88 12.31
N GLN A 26 -10.74 -6.42 11.13
CA GLN A 26 -11.29 -7.77 11.03
C GLN A 26 -10.28 -8.84 11.49
N PHE A 27 -8.99 -8.67 11.16
CA PHE A 27 -7.93 -9.59 11.59
C PHE A 27 -7.79 -9.60 13.12
N GLU A 28 -7.76 -8.43 13.76
CA GLU A 28 -7.70 -8.31 15.22
C GLU A 28 -8.87 -9.01 15.93
N SER A 29 -10.03 -8.97 15.31
CA SER A 29 -11.26 -9.59 15.85
C SER A 29 -11.38 -11.08 15.54
N ALA A 30 -10.64 -11.59 14.57
CA ALA A 30 -10.74 -12.98 14.12
C ALA A 30 -10.17 -13.95 15.18
N LYS A 31 -10.88 -15.07 15.40
CA LYS A 31 -10.46 -16.12 16.33
C LYS A 31 -9.95 -17.38 15.63
N ALA A 32 -10.55 -17.72 14.49
CA ALA A 32 -10.17 -18.91 13.74
C ALA A 32 -8.94 -18.66 12.86
N ASP A 33 -7.98 -19.55 12.89
CA ASP A 33 -6.74 -19.46 12.09
C ASP A 33 -7.01 -19.39 10.60
N SER A 34 -7.99 -20.14 10.11
CA SER A 34 -8.41 -20.08 8.70
C SER A 34 -8.91 -18.68 8.31
N ARG A 35 -9.64 -18.00 9.20
CA ARG A 35 -10.10 -16.63 8.96
C ARG A 35 -8.95 -15.64 9.02
N LYS A 36 -8.03 -15.77 10.00
CA LYS A 36 -6.81 -14.96 10.08
C LYS A 36 -5.96 -15.10 8.83
N LYS A 37 -5.75 -16.33 8.35
CA LYS A 37 -4.97 -16.55 7.12
C LYS A 37 -5.60 -15.87 5.92
N ALA A 38 -6.91 -16.04 5.70
CA ALA A 38 -7.60 -15.42 4.59
C ALA A 38 -7.53 -13.88 4.64
N LEU A 39 -7.64 -13.29 5.83
CA LEU A 39 -7.52 -11.84 6.01
C LEU A 39 -6.10 -11.34 5.78
N ALA A 40 -5.10 -12.03 6.31
CA ALA A 40 -3.69 -11.69 6.09
C ALA A 40 -3.31 -11.78 4.60
N ASP A 41 -3.75 -12.83 3.90
CA ASP A 41 -3.52 -12.96 2.46
C ASP A 41 -4.14 -11.80 1.67
N GLN A 42 -5.34 -11.37 2.08
CA GLN A 42 -5.99 -10.24 1.44
C GLN A 42 -5.29 -8.91 1.78
N ILE A 43 -4.86 -8.70 3.02
CA ILE A 43 -4.06 -7.53 3.42
C ILE A 43 -2.77 -7.46 2.59
N CYS A 44 -2.03 -8.56 2.50
CA CYS A 44 -0.80 -8.63 1.74
C CYS A 44 -1.02 -8.34 0.24
N LEU A 45 -2.09 -8.88 -0.34
CA LEU A 45 -2.45 -8.60 -1.74
C LEU A 45 -2.78 -7.11 -1.96
N GLU A 46 -3.66 -6.55 -1.14
CA GLU A 46 -4.09 -5.15 -1.29
C GLU A 46 -2.92 -4.18 -1.13
N LEU A 47 -2.07 -4.38 -0.12
CA LEU A 47 -0.89 -3.55 0.11
C LEU A 47 0.15 -3.69 -1.00
N THR A 48 0.41 -4.91 -1.49
CA THR A 48 1.35 -5.13 -2.60
C THR A 48 0.89 -4.43 -3.88
N VAL A 49 -0.40 -4.47 -4.18
CA VAL A 49 -0.97 -3.76 -5.34
C VAL A 49 -0.93 -2.25 -5.13
N HIS A 50 -1.30 -1.78 -3.95
CA HIS A 50 -1.33 -0.37 -3.59
C HIS A 50 0.06 0.27 -3.71
N THR A 51 1.08 -0.30 -3.05
CA THR A 51 2.46 0.20 -3.17
C THR A 51 2.96 0.20 -4.61
N LYS A 52 2.59 -0.80 -5.38
CA LYS A 52 3.00 -0.90 -6.79
C LYS A 52 2.43 0.22 -7.65
N ILE A 53 1.14 0.52 -7.54
CA ILE A 53 0.53 1.61 -8.32
C ILE A 53 1.02 2.99 -7.89
N GLU A 54 1.39 3.17 -6.62
CA GLU A 54 2.00 4.41 -6.15
C GLU A 54 3.42 4.56 -6.66
N GLU A 55 4.28 3.57 -6.49
CA GLU A 55 5.68 3.62 -6.92
C GLU A 55 5.85 3.70 -8.43
N ASP A 56 4.97 3.09 -9.21
CA ASP A 56 5.07 3.08 -10.66
C ASP A 56 4.39 4.29 -11.33
N ILE A 57 3.38 4.90 -10.69
CA ILE A 57 2.54 5.91 -11.33
C ILE A 57 2.45 7.20 -10.53
N PHE A 58 2.05 7.14 -9.26
CA PHE A 58 1.76 8.33 -8.46
C PHE A 58 3.03 9.04 -7.98
N TYR A 59 3.94 8.32 -7.35
CA TYR A 59 5.18 8.90 -6.82
C TYR A 59 6.10 9.48 -7.91
N PRO A 60 6.28 8.83 -9.07
CA PRO A 60 7.01 9.46 -10.18
C PRO A 60 6.39 10.77 -10.68
N ALA A 61 5.06 10.89 -10.64
CA ALA A 61 4.38 12.13 -10.99
C ALA A 61 4.57 13.24 -9.93
N CYS A 62 4.81 12.87 -8.69
CA CYS A 62 5.10 13.78 -7.57
C CYS A 62 6.55 14.26 -7.52
N ASN A 63 7.48 13.53 -8.15
CA ASN A 63 8.92 13.82 -8.09
C ASN A 63 9.24 15.26 -8.51
N GLY A 64 9.95 15.99 -7.64
CA GLY A 64 10.30 17.40 -7.83
C GLY A 64 9.13 18.39 -7.76
N LYS A 65 7.94 17.94 -7.30
CA LYS A 65 6.74 18.77 -7.16
C LYS A 65 6.20 18.84 -5.74
N ILE A 66 6.66 17.96 -4.87
CA ILE A 66 6.35 17.92 -3.44
C ILE A 66 7.66 17.96 -2.65
N GLU A 67 7.58 18.05 -1.34
CA GLU A 67 8.77 18.00 -0.48
C GLU A 67 9.55 16.70 -0.64
N ASP A 68 10.85 16.82 -0.89
CA ASP A 68 11.73 15.67 -1.15
C ASP A 68 11.81 14.71 0.04
N ASP A 69 11.83 15.24 1.27
CA ASP A 69 11.89 14.41 2.48
C ASP A 69 10.64 13.51 2.59
N LEU A 70 9.47 14.06 2.38
CA LEU A 70 8.21 13.32 2.40
C LEU A 70 8.17 12.23 1.30
N TRP A 71 8.67 12.58 0.10
CA TRP A 71 8.75 11.65 -1.02
C TRP A 71 9.74 10.49 -0.75
N HIS A 72 10.92 10.78 -0.17
CA HIS A 72 11.90 9.76 0.20
C HIS A 72 11.40 8.87 1.34
N GLU A 73 10.79 9.46 2.37
CA GLU A 73 10.24 8.74 3.52
C GLU A 73 9.18 7.71 3.09
N ALA A 74 8.28 8.08 2.19
CA ALA A 74 7.27 7.18 1.65
C ALA A 74 7.87 5.92 1.01
N TYR A 75 8.97 6.02 0.27
CA TYR A 75 9.66 4.84 -0.29
C TYR A 75 10.28 3.95 0.78
N VAL A 76 10.87 4.53 1.83
CA VAL A 76 11.45 3.76 2.94
C VAL A 76 10.37 3.03 3.71
N GLU A 77 9.23 3.68 3.96
CA GLU A 77 8.07 3.06 4.61
C GLU A 77 7.50 1.91 3.78
N HIS A 78 7.39 2.10 2.46
CA HIS A 78 6.98 1.02 1.55
C HIS A 78 7.93 -0.17 1.59
N ASP A 79 9.23 0.07 1.57
CA ASP A 79 10.22 -1.01 1.64
C ASP A 79 10.15 -1.76 2.97
N GLY A 80 9.92 -1.06 4.08
CA GLY A 80 9.64 -1.68 5.39
C GLY A 80 8.38 -2.55 5.37
N ALA A 81 7.30 -2.05 4.77
CA ALA A 81 6.06 -2.82 4.61
C ALA A 81 6.25 -4.05 3.72
N LYS A 82 6.99 -3.95 2.62
CA LYS A 82 7.32 -5.09 1.73
C LYS A 82 8.06 -6.21 2.48
N VAL A 83 9.01 -5.86 3.33
CA VAL A 83 9.71 -6.84 4.18
C VAL A 83 8.73 -7.53 5.12
N MET A 84 7.86 -6.77 5.78
CA MET A 84 6.88 -7.32 6.71
C MET A 84 5.84 -8.20 5.99
N ILE A 85 5.39 -7.82 4.80
CA ILE A 85 4.52 -8.63 3.95
C ILE A 85 5.19 -9.97 3.62
N ALA A 86 6.46 -9.97 3.21
CA ALA A 86 7.21 -11.19 2.91
C ALA A 86 7.31 -12.13 4.14
N GLU A 87 7.51 -11.57 5.33
CA GLU A 87 7.53 -12.30 6.59
C GLU A 87 6.16 -12.94 6.95
N ILE A 88 5.07 -12.22 6.68
CA ILE A 88 3.70 -12.72 6.90
C ILE A 88 3.36 -13.83 5.90
N GLU A 89 3.72 -13.64 4.62
CA GLU A 89 3.51 -14.64 3.56
C GLU A 89 4.30 -15.95 3.82
N ALA A 90 5.49 -15.86 4.42
CA ALA A 90 6.30 -17.02 4.79
C ALA A 90 5.78 -17.77 6.03
N GLY A 91 4.92 -17.14 6.83
CA GLY A 91 4.38 -17.69 8.07
C GLY A 91 2.92 -18.13 7.95
N LYS A 92 2.36 -18.53 9.08
CA LYS A 92 0.95 -18.93 9.20
C LYS A 92 0.39 -18.57 10.59
N PRO A 93 -0.92 -18.40 10.72
CA PRO A 93 -1.57 -18.26 12.03
C PRO A 93 -1.18 -19.44 12.97
N GLY A 94 -0.94 -19.10 14.22
CA GLY A 94 -0.42 -20.05 15.21
C GLY A 94 1.10 -20.07 15.35
N ASP A 95 1.87 -19.54 14.41
CA ASP A 95 3.29 -19.29 14.62
C ASP A 95 3.47 -18.18 15.67
N GLU A 96 4.52 -18.30 16.49
CA GLU A 96 4.75 -17.48 17.69
C GLU A 96 4.62 -15.96 17.45
N PHE A 97 5.11 -15.46 16.32
CA PHE A 97 5.12 -14.01 16.01
C PHE A 97 4.16 -13.59 14.91
N TYR A 98 3.31 -14.49 14.40
CA TYR A 98 2.49 -14.21 13.23
C TYR A 98 1.53 -13.02 13.45
N ASP A 99 0.74 -13.07 14.51
CA ASP A 99 -0.22 -12.02 14.84
C ASP A 99 0.49 -10.68 15.15
N ALA A 100 1.65 -10.75 15.81
CA ALA A 100 2.46 -9.56 16.09
C ALA A 100 3.02 -8.91 14.82
N LYS A 101 3.43 -9.69 13.81
CA LYS A 101 3.87 -9.17 12.52
C LYS A 101 2.73 -8.43 11.80
N VAL A 102 1.53 -9.00 11.79
CA VAL A 102 0.35 -8.33 11.18
C VAL A 102 0.02 -7.04 11.92
N LYS A 103 0.10 -7.03 13.25
CA LYS A 103 -0.12 -5.83 14.07
C LYS A 103 0.91 -4.74 13.77
N VAL A 104 2.20 -5.08 13.72
CA VAL A 104 3.27 -4.12 13.41
C VAL A 104 3.09 -3.55 12.01
N LEU A 105 2.74 -4.40 11.02
CA LEU A 105 2.41 -3.92 9.67
C LEU A 105 1.24 -2.92 9.71
N SER A 106 0.18 -3.20 10.47
CA SER A 106 -0.94 -2.28 10.64
C SER A 106 -0.51 -0.91 11.18
N GLU A 107 0.38 -0.90 12.17
CA GLU A 107 0.91 0.34 12.77
C GLU A 107 1.77 1.14 11.77
N GLN A 108 2.62 0.46 11.00
CA GLN A 108 3.41 1.06 9.93
C GLN A 108 2.51 1.70 8.85
N ILE A 109 1.49 0.97 8.39
CA ILE A 109 0.55 1.47 7.38
C ILE A 109 -0.27 2.65 7.93
N LYS A 110 -0.73 2.62 9.17
CA LYS A 110 -1.44 3.75 9.79
C LYS A 110 -0.57 5.01 9.85
N HIS A 111 0.73 4.86 10.14
CA HIS A 111 1.66 5.98 10.13
C HIS A 111 1.79 6.56 8.71
N HIS A 112 2.09 5.71 7.74
CA HIS A 112 2.23 6.07 6.33
C HIS A 112 0.99 6.81 5.79
N VAL A 113 -0.20 6.24 5.97
CA VAL A 113 -1.48 6.84 5.56
C VAL A 113 -1.68 8.23 6.17
N LYS A 114 -1.31 8.40 7.45
CA LYS A 114 -1.40 9.69 8.12
C LYS A 114 -0.52 10.75 7.47
N GLU A 115 0.70 10.41 7.07
CA GLU A 115 1.61 11.34 6.41
C GLU A 115 1.14 11.69 4.99
N GLU A 116 0.56 10.75 4.27
CA GLU A 116 -0.01 11.02 2.95
C GLU A 116 -1.29 11.87 3.00
N GLU A 117 -2.18 11.58 3.95
CA GLU A 117 -3.51 12.22 4.05
C GLU A 117 -3.52 13.49 4.91
N LYS A 118 -2.41 13.90 5.50
CA LYS A 118 -2.31 15.09 6.34
C LYS A 118 -2.84 16.32 5.59
N ARG A 119 -3.71 17.07 6.25
CA ARG A 119 -4.66 17.98 5.62
C ARG A 119 -4.06 19.11 4.78
N ALA A 120 -2.91 19.66 5.17
CA ALA A 120 -2.25 20.76 4.47
C ALA A 120 -0.84 20.41 4.00
N GLU A 121 -0.16 19.52 4.68
CA GLU A 121 1.26 19.21 4.52
C GLU A 121 1.49 17.81 3.94
N GLY A 122 0.45 16.96 3.89
CA GLY A 122 0.56 15.59 3.40
C GLY A 122 0.78 15.53 1.89
N MET A 123 1.27 14.39 1.44
CA MET A 123 1.63 14.15 0.05
C MET A 123 0.46 14.45 -0.92
N PHE A 124 -0.77 14.05 -0.56
CA PHE A 124 -1.93 14.29 -1.42
C PHE A 124 -2.32 15.76 -1.52
N ALA A 125 -2.17 16.52 -0.43
CA ALA A 125 -2.40 17.95 -0.44
C ALA A 125 -1.37 18.69 -1.31
N GLN A 126 -0.10 18.32 -1.17
CA GLN A 126 0.99 18.89 -1.98
C GLN A 126 0.85 18.54 -3.46
N ALA A 127 0.50 17.30 -3.80
CA ALA A 127 0.26 16.87 -5.17
C ALA A 127 -0.86 17.69 -5.84
N LYS A 128 -1.96 17.94 -5.13
CA LYS A 128 -3.03 18.82 -5.61
C LYS A 128 -2.58 20.26 -5.78
N ALA A 129 -1.86 20.81 -4.81
CA ALA A 129 -1.35 22.18 -4.86
C ALA A 129 -0.35 22.37 -6.01
N ALA A 130 0.42 21.34 -6.34
CA ALA A 130 1.34 21.32 -7.48
C ALA A 130 0.64 21.15 -8.83
N GLY A 131 -0.69 21.01 -8.87
CA GLY A 131 -1.48 20.91 -10.10
C GLY A 131 -1.34 19.59 -10.85
N LEU A 132 -1.07 18.47 -10.15
CA LEU A 132 -1.06 17.15 -10.78
C LEU A 132 -2.44 16.83 -11.37
N ASP A 133 -2.46 16.25 -12.56
CA ASP A 133 -3.69 15.73 -13.19
C ASP A 133 -4.11 14.41 -12.54
N THR A 134 -4.79 14.55 -11.40
CA THR A 134 -5.21 13.40 -10.58
C THR A 134 -6.28 12.55 -11.26
N GLU A 135 -7.03 13.07 -12.23
CA GLU A 135 -7.98 12.28 -13.01
C GLU A 135 -7.24 11.37 -14.00
N ALA A 136 -6.28 11.91 -14.76
CA ALA A 136 -5.48 11.11 -15.70
C ALA A 136 -4.63 10.05 -14.96
N LEU A 137 -4.03 10.40 -13.81
CA LEU A 137 -3.31 9.46 -12.96
C LEU A 137 -4.25 8.37 -12.43
N GLY A 138 -5.43 8.74 -11.94
CA GLY A 138 -6.42 7.81 -11.41
C GLY A 138 -6.90 6.80 -12.44
N ALA A 139 -7.10 7.20 -13.67
CA ALA A 139 -7.45 6.29 -14.77
C ALA A 139 -6.37 5.24 -15.03
N LYS A 140 -5.09 5.66 -15.05
CA LYS A 140 -3.94 4.75 -15.20
C LYS A 140 -3.82 3.81 -14.01
N MET A 141 -3.91 4.33 -12.79
CA MET A 141 -3.80 3.56 -11.56
C MET A 141 -4.93 2.53 -11.43
N ALA A 142 -6.17 2.88 -11.80
CA ALA A 142 -7.30 1.96 -11.76
C ALA A 142 -7.13 0.79 -12.74
N ALA A 143 -6.63 1.06 -13.95
CA ALA A 143 -6.34 0.04 -14.96
C ALA A 143 -5.22 -0.90 -14.49
N GLU A 144 -4.11 -0.36 -13.99
CA GLU A 144 -2.98 -1.13 -13.47
C GLU A 144 -3.37 -1.95 -12.24
N LYS A 145 -4.09 -1.36 -11.30
CA LYS A 145 -4.62 -2.06 -10.13
C LYS A 145 -5.42 -3.31 -10.51
N LYS A 146 -6.33 -3.17 -11.47
CA LYS A 146 -7.14 -4.29 -11.96
C LYS A 146 -6.26 -5.41 -12.55
N ALA A 147 -5.27 -5.06 -13.34
CA ALA A 147 -4.33 -6.00 -13.96
C ALA A 147 -3.48 -6.72 -12.89
N LEU A 148 -2.94 -5.98 -11.92
CA LEU A 148 -2.11 -6.52 -10.85
C LEU A 148 -2.88 -7.45 -9.93
N VAL A 149 -4.12 -7.10 -9.54
CA VAL A 149 -4.98 -7.97 -8.72
C VAL A 149 -5.23 -9.31 -9.44
N ALA A 150 -5.58 -9.27 -10.72
CA ALA A 150 -5.80 -10.49 -11.51
C ALA A 150 -4.51 -11.33 -11.59
N LYS A 151 -3.38 -10.70 -11.88
CA LYS A 151 -2.07 -11.35 -11.97
C LYS A 151 -1.68 -12.03 -10.65
N TYR A 152 -1.73 -11.30 -9.54
CA TYR A 152 -1.26 -11.82 -8.25
C TYR A 152 -2.20 -12.87 -7.65
N LYS A 153 -3.49 -12.81 -7.95
CA LYS A 153 -4.41 -13.90 -7.60
C LYS A 153 -4.12 -15.19 -8.37
N ALA A 154 -3.63 -15.09 -9.60
CA ALA A 154 -3.30 -16.25 -10.44
C ALA A 154 -1.91 -16.83 -10.15
N SER A 155 -0.91 -15.98 -9.87
CA SER A 155 0.51 -16.39 -9.79
C SER A 155 1.14 -16.26 -8.40
N GLY A 156 0.40 -15.75 -7.39
CA GLY A 156 0.94 -15.37 -6.09
C GLY A 156 1.63 -13.99 -6.09
N LEU A 157 1.95 -13.51 -4.90
CA LEU A 157 2.62 -12.23 -4.72
C LEU A 157 4.08 -12.29 -5.18
N PRO A 158 4.60 -11.23 -5.81
CA PRO A 158 6.00 -11.15 -6.17
C PRO A 158 6.86 -10.92 -4.92
N LYS A 159 8.16 -11.12 -5.06
CA LYS A 159 9.16 -10.58 -4.12
C LYS A 159 9.64 -9.23 -4.66
N PRO A 160 9.04 -8.10 -4.25
CA PRO A 160 9.38 -6.81 -4.81
C PRO A 160 10.76 -6.36 -4.33
N PRO A 161 11.48 -5.54 -5.13
CA PRO A 161 12.71 -4.94 -4.69
C PRO A 161 12.46 -3.92 -3.57
N THR A 162 13.47 -3.76 -2.72
CA THR A 162 13.50 -2.75 -1.64
C THR A 162 14.64 -1.77 -1.89
N PRO A 163 14.50 -0.86 -2.87
CA PRO A 163 15.62 -0.04 -3.35
C PRO A 163 16.17 0.94 -2.31
N SER A 164 15.39 1.34 -1.32
CA SER A 164 15.87 2.21 -0.23
C SER A 164 16.70 1.46 0.82
N PHE A 165 16.66 0.13 0.83
CA PHE A 165 17.42 -0.71 1.76
C PHE A 165 18.66 -1.27 1.07
N THR A 166 19.80 -0.58 1.24
CA THR A 166 21.07 -0.91 0.58
C THR A 166 22.10 -1.55 1.51
N GLY A 167 21.77 -1.75 2.77
CA GLY A 167 22.66 -2.32 3.78
C GLY A 167 22.82 -3.83 3.69
N THR A 168 23.68 -4.37 4.56
CA THR A 168 23.90 -5.81 4.69
C THR A 168 22.62 -6.52 5.08
N ARG A 169 22.30 -7.63 4.41
CA ARG A 169 21.21 -8.51 4.83
C ARG A 169 21.53 -9.09 6.20
N LEU A 170 20.61 -8.92 7.13
CA LEU A 170 20.68 -9.63 8.40
C LEU A 170 20.40 -11.11 8.12
N ALA A 171 21.29 -11.96 8.59
CA ALA A 171 21.19 -13.42 8.42
C ALA A 171 20.15 -13.99 9.40
#